data_4753f25186f3610fbc217a102b7a0d5a
#
_entry.id   4753f25186f3610fbc217a102b7a0d5a
#
_cell.length_a   1.000
_cell.length_b   1.000
_cell.length_c   1.000
_cell.angle_alpha   90.00
_cell.angle_beta   90.00
_cell.angle_gamma   90.00
#
_symmetry.space_group_name_H-M   'P 1'
#
loop_
_entity.id
_entity.type
_entity.pdbx_description
1 polymer ?
#
loop_
_entity_poly.entity_id
_entity_poly.type
_entity_poly.pdbx_seq_one_letter_code
_entity_poly.pdbx_strand_id
1 'polypeptide(L)'
;MSLENNGYHIVHSPLVKDENGVWRMNFEDMEKKIAEKHIHAAVFCSPHNPCGRVWERWEIEKAMELYKKYDVFVISDEIWSDLILEGHKHIPTQSVSEDARNRTVAMYAPSKTFNLAGLVGSYHIIYNTWLRERVLKESSLSHYNAMNVLSMHALVGAYKPEGYEWLDELRQVLTGNVEFACRYIQDHFEGIEVSKPEGTYMLFLDC
;
A
#
# COMPACT_ATOMS: atom_id res chain seq x y z
N MET A 1 -10.71 10.69 -6.96
CA MET A 1 -12.05 10.34 -7.50
C MET A 1 -12.98 9.71 -6.48
N SER A 2 -12.75 8.50 -5.91
CA SER A 2 -13.73 7.88 -4.99
C SER A 2 -14.05 8.72 -3.75
N LEU A 3 -13.06 9.32 -3.11
CA LEU A 3 -13.27 10.19 -1.95
C LEU A 3 -14.01 11.47 -2.32
N GLU A 4 -13.60 12.15 -3.38
CA GLU A 4 -14.23 13.38 -3.87
C GLU A 4 -15.67 13.15 -4.31
N ASN A 5 -15.95 12.04 -5.01
CA ASN A 5 -17.31 11.66 -5.39
C ASN A 5 -18.24 11.41 -4.19
N ASN A 6 -17.64 11.13 -3.01
CA ASN A 6 -18.38 11.01 -1.74
C ASN A 6 -18.31 12.28 -0.88
N GLY A 7 -17.90 13.41 -1.45
CA GLY A 7 -17.93 14.72 -0.80
C GLY A 7 -16.74 15.02 0.13
N TYR A 8 -15.67 14.20 0.07
CA TYR A 8 -14.46 14.45 0.85
C TYR A 8 -13.48 15.35 0.11
N HIS A 9 -12.79 16.20 0.83
CA HIS A 9 -11.65 16.96 0.33
C HIS A 9 -10.36 16.17 0.59
N ILE A 10 -9.56 15.99 -0.48
CA ILE A 10 -8.28 15.29 -0.38
C ILE A 10 -7.18 16.30 -0.04
N VAL A 11 -6.40 16.00 0.98
CA VAL A 11 -5.20 16.75 1.34
C VAL A 11 -3.99 15.85 1.10
N HIS A 12 -3.12 16.24 0.18
CA HIS A 12 -1.93 15.48 -0.16
C HIS A 12 -0.74 15.89 0.69
N SER A 13 0.04 14.91 1.14
CA SER A 13 1.38 15.11 1.69
C SER A 13 2.39 14.44 0.74
N PRO A 14 3.06 15.22 -0.13
CA PRO A 14 4.00 14.67 -1.09
C PRO A 14 5.20 14.01 -0.39
N LEU A 15 5.70 12.94 -1.00
CA LEU A 15 6.98 12.36 -0.61
C LEU A 15 8.12 13.33 -0.95
N VAL A 16 9.23 13.18 -0.26
CA VAL A 16 10.48 13.92 -0.50
C VAL A 16 11.61 12.93 -0.71
N LYS A 17 12.62 13.28 -1.52
CA LYS A 17 13.86 12.50 -1.61
C LYS A 17 14.77 12.89 -0.44
N ASP A 18 15.36 11.91 0.23
CA ASP A 18 16.41 12.13 1.20
C ASP A 18 17.76 12.39 0.50
N GLU A 19 18.83 12.60 1.26
CA GLU A 19 20.18 12.85 0.75
C GLU A 19 20.75 11.72 -0.13
N ASN A 20 20.18 10.52 -0.01
CA ASN A 20 20.55 9.35 -0.81
C ASN A 20 19.60 9.13 -2.00
N GLY A 21 18.69 10.06 -2.27
CA GLY A 21 17.69 9.96 -3.34
C GLY A 21 16.55 8.99 -3.05
N VAL A 22 16.41 8.52 -1.80
CA VAL A 22 15.34 7.60 -1.40
C VAL A 22 14.07 8.39 -1.07
N TRP A 23 12.95 7.97 -1.63
CA TRP A 23 11.66 8.58 -1.33
C TRP A 23 11.24 8.33 0.11
N ARG A 24 10.92 9.38 0.84
CA ARG A 24 10.53 9.38 2.25
C ARG A 24 9.21 10.11 2.47
N MET A 25 8.48 9.72 3.50
CA MET A 25 7.35 10.50 3.99
C MET A 25 7.84 11.83 4.58
N ASN A 26 7.18 12.94 4.23
CA ASN A 26 7.44 14.24 4.83
C ASN A 26 6.63 14.39 6.11
N PHE A 27 7.19 13.93 7.23
CA PHE A 27 6.49 13.90 8.52
C PHE A 27 6.13 15.29 9.04
N GLU A 28 6.92 16.32 8.74
CA GLU A 28 6.60 17.70 9.13
C GLU A 28 5.38 18.21 8.37
N ASP A 29 5.34 18.00 7.06
CA ASP A 29 4.21 18.35 6.22
C ASP A 29 2.95 17.56 6.60
N MET A 30 3.10 16.26 6.88
CA MET A 30 2.00 15.41 7.37
C MET A 30 1.42 15.98 8.65
N GLU A 31 2.25 16.24 9.67
CA GLU A 31 1.81 16.75 10.97
C GLU A 31 1.12 18.10 10.83
N LYS A 32 1.73 19.03 10.11
CA LYS A 32 1.17 20.35 9.84
C LYS A 32 -0.21 20.26 9.21
N LYS A 33 -0.35 19.46 8.16
CA LYS A 33 -1.62 19.32 7.43
C LYS A 33 -2.69 18.62 8.27
N ILE A 34 -2.33 17.60 9.03
CA ILE A 34 -3.26 16.91 9.93
C ILE A 34 -3.83 17.91 10.95
N ALA A 35 -2.97 18.72 11.59
CA ALA A 35 -3.38 19.68 12.58
C ALA A 35 -4.22 20.84 12.00
N GLU A 36 -3.72 21.48 10.91
CA GLU A 36 -4.37 22.66 10.32
C GLU A 36 -5.69 22.34 9.60
N LYS A 37 -5.81 21.14 9.01
CA LYS A 37 -6.98 20.73 8.22
C LYS A 37 -7.92 19.80 8.98
N HIS A 38 -7.64 19.51 10.24
CA HIS A 38 -8.46 18.64 11.08
C HIS A 38 -8.75 17.29 10.38
N ILE A 39 -7.71 16.64 9.91
CA ILE A 39 -7.82 15.36 9.20
C ILE A 39 -8.25 14.26 10.16
N HIS A 40 -9.30 13.51 9.83
CA HIS A 40 -9.82 12.41 10.64
C HIS A 40 -9.54 11.02 10.06
N ALA A 41 -9.19 10.95 8.79
CA ALA A 41 -8.84 9.70 8.12
C ALA A 41 -7.69 9.91 7.14
N ALA A 42 -6.78 8.94 7.08
CA ALA A 42 -5.66 8.93 6.15
C ALA A 42 -5.69 7.65 5.30
N VAL A 43 -5.33 7.77 4.02
CA VAL A 43 -5.00 6.63 3.17
C VAL A 43 -3.49 6.45 3.19
N PHE A 44 -3.05 5.29 3.62
CA PHE A 44 -1.64 4.92 3.76
C PHE A 44 -1.32 3.77 2.81
N CYS A 45 -0.51 4.02 1.78
CA CYS A 45 -0.16 3.03 0.77
C CYS A 45 1.16 2.33 1.15
N SER A 46 1.13 1.02 1.38
CA SER A 46 2.25 0.23 1.87
C SER A 46 2.21 -1.21 1.30
N PRO A 47 3.10 -1.57 0.38
CA PRO A 47 4.12 -0.78 -0.33
C PRO A 47 3.55 0.38 -1.14
N HIS A 48 4.35 1.42 -1.32
CA HIS A 48 3.89 2.65 -1.95
C HIS A 48 3.87 2.56 -3.48
N ASN A 49 2.72 2.80 -4.05
CA ASN A 49 2.51 2.94 -5.49
C ASN A 49 2.36 4.44 -5.82
N PRO A 50 3.11 5.03 -6.76
CA PRO A 50 3.93 4.34 -7.79
C PRO A 50 5.44 4.23 -7.49
N CYS A 51 5.97 4.82 -6.43
CA CYS A 51 7.42 4.89 -6.26
C CYS A 51 8.09 3.58 -5.81
N GLY A 52 7.31 2.55 -5.48
CA GLY A 52 7.82 1.22 -5.14
C GLY A 52 8.50 1.12 -3.77
N ARG A 53 8.33 2.12 -2.88
CA ARG A 53 8.89 2.05 -1.53
C ARG A 53 8.22 0.95 -0.69
N VAL A 54 9.04 0.18 0.01
CA VAL A 54 8.63 -0.71 1.10
C VAL A 54 9.04 -0.03 2.39
N TRP A 55 8.06 0.52 3.11
CA TRP A 55 8.35 1.34 4.28
C TRP A 55 9.09 0.57 5.35
N GLU A 56 10.14 1.18 5.90
CA GLU A 56 10.87 0.65 7.04
C GLU A 56 10.02 0.75 8.31
N ARG A 57 10.28 -0.11 9.30
CA ARG A 57 9.50 -0.15 10.54
C ARG A 57 9.38 1.22 11.20
N TRP A 58 10.49 1.95 11.32
CA TRP A 58 10.52 3.27 11.95
C TRP A 58 9.66 4.30 11.19
N GLU A 59 9.56 4.20 9.87
CA GLU A 59 8.72 5.09 9.05
C GLU A 59 7.24 4.85 9.36
N ILE A 60 6.85 3.56 9.42
CA ILE A 60 5.47 3.18 9.75
C ILE A 60 5.14 3.59 11.19
N GLU A 61 6.02 3.31 12.15
CA GLU A 61 5.86 3.67 13.56
C GLU A 61 5.67 5.19 13.70
N LYS A 62 6.52 5.98 13.06
CA LYS A 62 6.44 7.45 13.11
C LYS A 62 5.14 7.98 12.48
N ALA A 63 4.69 7.43 11.36
CA ALA A 63 3.41 7.78 10.76
C ALA A 63 2.25 7.43 11.72
N MET A 64 2.27 6.24 12.32
CA MET A 64 1.22 5.80 13.24
C MET A 64 1.20 6.63 14.54
N GLU A 65 2.35 7.10 15.04
CA GLU A 65 2.43 8.02 16.17
C GLU A 65 1.75 9.37 15.86
N LEU A 66 1.95 9.92 14.66
CA LEU A 66 1.25 11.12 14.22
C LEU A 66 -0.26 10.89 14.14
N TYR A 67 -0.69 9.80 13.53
CA TYR A 67 -2.11 9.47 13.44
C TYR A 67 -2.74 9.22 14.82
N LYS A 68 -2.01 8.62 15.75
CA LYS A 68 -2.43 8.48 17.15
C LYS A 68 -2.58 9.83 17.83
N LYS A 69 -1.59 10.70 17.69
CA LYS A 69 -1.55 12.04 18.33
C LYS A 69 -2.78 12.89 17.98
N TYR A 70 -3.26 12.77 16.75
CA TYR A 70 -4.37 13.58 16.21
C TYR A 70 -5.67 12.77 16.02
N ASP A 71 -5.74 11.56 16.58
CA ASP A 71 -6.89 10.65 16.47
C ASP A 71 -7.38 10.41 15.04
N VAL A 72 -6.44 10.14 14.14
CA VAL A 72 -6.69 9.86 12.72
C VAL A 72 -6.86 8.35 12.51
N PHE A 73 -7.96 7.91 11.92
CA PHE A 73 -8.11 6.54 11.43
C PHE A 73 -7.33 6.33 10.14
N VAL A 74 -6.85 5.09 9.94
CA VAL A 74 -6.00 4.77 8.80
C VAL A 74 -6.66 3.72 7.91
N ILE A 75 -6.71 3.99 6.62
CA ILE A 75 -7.00 3.01 5.59
C ILE A 75 -5.64 2.62 4.98
N SER A 76 -5.13 1.45 5.36
CA SER A 76 -3.87 0.95 4.84
C SER A 76 -4.12 0.13 3.58
N ASP A 77 -3.72 0.66 2.44
CA ASP A 77 -3.75 -0.06 1.17
C ASP A 77 -2.49 -0.92 1.07
N GLU A 78 -2.64 -2.20 1.35
CA GLU A 78 -1.56 -3.20 1.35
C GLU A 78 -1.69 -4.19 0.17
N ILE A 79 -2.34 -3.78 -0.89
CA ILE A 79 -2.60 -4.63 -2.07
C ILE A 79 -1.32 -5.15 -2.74
N TRP A 80 -0.18 -4.48 -2.51
CA TRP A 80 1.13 -4.83 -3.04
C TRP A 80 2.00 -5.62 -2.05
N SER A 81 1.48 -6.00 -0.88
CA SER A 81 2.22 -6.59 0.23
C SER A 81 3.02 -7.86 -0.11
N ASP A 82 2.57 -8.61 -1.12
CA ASP A 82 3.25 -9.84 -1.55
C ASP A 82 4.27 -9.63 -2.67
N LEU A 83 4.20 -8.50 -3.40
CA LEU A 83 5.13 -8.18 -4.48
C LEU A 83 6.30 -7.34 -3.96
N ILE A 84 7.11 -7.97 -3.14
CA ILE A 84 8.31 -7.38 -2.54
C ILE A 84 9.54 -7.93 -3.26
N LEU A 85 10.43 -7.04 -3.68
CA LEU A 85 11.64 -7.42 -4.40
C LEU A 85 12.72 -7.91 -3.44
N GLU A 86 13.74 -8.57 -3.99
CA GLU A 86 14.81 -9.19 -3.20
C GLU A 86 15.51 -8.18 -2.27
N GLY A 87 15.81 -8.61 -1.04
CA GLY A 87 16.45 -7.78 -0.01
C GLY A 87 15.48 -6.98 0.86
N HIS A 88 14.18 -6.94 0.52
CA HIS A 88 13.17 -6.18 1.26
C HIS A 88 12.11 -7.08 1.89
N LYS A 89 11.40 -6.55 2.88
CA LYS A 89 10.31 -7.27 3.55
C LYS A 89 9.19 -6.32 3.92
N HIS A 90 7.97 -6.66 3.50
CA HIS A 90 6.78 -5.95 3.91
C HIS A 90 6.53 -6.08 5.42
N ILE A 91 6.15 -4.97 6.03
CA ILE A 91 5.72 -4.90 7.43
C ILE A 91 4.28 -4.42 7.44
N PRO A 92 3.31 -5.28 7.82
CA PRO A 92 1.92 -4.86 7.91
C PRO A 92 1.76 -3.68 8.87
N THR A 93 1.07 -2.63 8.43
CA THR A 93 0.87 -1.40 9.23
C THR A 93 0.27 -1.69 10.60
N GLN A 94 -0.64 -2.65 10.68
CA GLN A 94 -1.28 -3.08 11.93
C GLN A 94 -0.34 -3.81 12.91
N SER A 95 0.86 -4.20 12.47
CA SER A 95 1.80 -4.99 13.30
C SER A 95 2.75 -4.15 14.15
N VAL A 96 2.83 -2.84 13.91
CA VAL A 96 3.86 -2.00 14.55
C VAL A 96 3.51 -1.59 15.98
N SER A 97 2.21 -1.52 16.32
CA SER A 97 1.76 -1.26 17.69
C SER A 97 0.31 -1.69 17.91
N GLU A 98 -0.12 -1.80 19.17
CA GLU A 98 -1.51 -2.07 19.51
C GLU A 98 -2.45 -0.93 19.04
N ASP A 99 -2.01 0.30 19.15
CA ASP A 99 -2.76 1.45 18.67
C ASP A 99 -2.92 1.42 17.14
N ALA A 100 -1.83 1.17 16.38
CA ALA A 100 -1.88 1.00 14.94
C ALA A 100 -2.85 -0.12 14.54
N ARG A 101 -2.83 -1.24 15.26
CA ARG A 101 -3.76 -2.37 15.06
C ARG A 101 -5.22 -1.96 15.21
N ASN A 102 -5.53 -1.11 16.18
CA ASN A 102 -6.89 -0.72 16.51
C ASN A 102 -7.43 0.45 15.67
N ARG A 103 -6.57 1.31 15.13
CA ARG A 103 -7.01 2.44 14.29
C ARG A 103 -6.99 2.19 12.79
N THR A 104 -6.53 1.00 12.34
CA THR A 104 -6.30 0.72 10.91
C THR A 104 -7.31 -0.26 10.35
N VAL A 105 -7.84 0.08 9.17
CA VAL A 105 -8.50 -0.81 8.24
C VAL A 105 -7.47 -1.20 7.20
N ALA A 106 -6.95 -2.44 7.23
CA ALA A 106 -5.99 -2.91 6.23
C ALA A 106 -6.70 -3.63 5.09
N MET A 107 -6.33 -3.29 3.86
CA MET A 107 -6.96 -3.75 2.64
C MET A 107 -5.98 -4.58 1.82
N TYR A 108 -6.40 -5.77 1.43
CA TYR A 108 -5.61 -6.75 0.67
C TYR A 108 -6.41 -7.30 -0.51
N ALA A 109 -5.70 -7.74 -1.54
CA ALA A 109 -6.33 -8.44 -2.65
C ALA A 109 -5.32 -9.33 -3.40
N PRO A 110 -5.76 -10.45 -3.98
CA PRO A 110 -4.92 -11.29 -4.84
C PRO A 110 -4.68 -10.69 -6.21
N SER A 111 -5.32 -9.58 -6.52
CA SER A 111 -5.39 -9.00 -7.87
C SER A 111 -4.03 -8.61 -8.46
N LYS A 112 -3.12 -8.11 -7.64
CA LYS A 112 -1.77 -7.73 -8.07
C LYS A 112 -0.82 -8.91 -7.97
N THR A 113 -0.81 -9.55 -6.82
CA THR A 113 0.07 -10.70 -6.52
C THR A 113 -0.08 -11.83 -7.54
N PHE A 114 -1.31 -12.19 -7.87
CA PHE A 114 -1.63 -13.36 -8.71
C PHE A 114 -2.29 -13.00 -10.05
N ASN A 115 -2.19 -11.73 -10.47
CA ASN A 115 -2.76 -11.23 -11.73
C ASN A 115 -4.27 -11.53 -11.87
N LEU A 116 -5.03 -11.38 -10.80
CA LEU A 116 -6.46 -11.69 -10.73
C LEU A 116 -7.37 -10.44 -10.73
N ALA A 117 -6.89 -9.31 -11.25
CA ALA A 117 -7.62 -8.05 -11.21
C ALA A 117 -9.01 -8.11 -11.87
N GLY A 118 -9.13 -8.89 -12.95
CA GLY A 118 -10.39 -9.07 -13.68
C GLY A 118 -11.47 -9.82 -12.89
N LEU A 119 -11.11 -10.53 -11.83
CA LEU A 119 -12.04 -11.27 -10.97
C LEU A 119 -12.62 -10.42 -9.83
N VAL A 120 -12.13 -9.21 -9.64
CA VAL A 120 -12.64 -8.22 -8.68
C VAL A 120 -12.88 -8.83 -7.28
N GLY A 121 -11.83 -9.00 -6.51
CA GLY A 121 -11.92 -9.53 -5.14
C GLY A 121 -10.90 -8.85 -4.21
N SER A 122 -11.34 -8.50 -3.01
CA SER A 122 -10.48 -7.98 -1.94
C SER A 122 -10.98 -8.46 -0.58
N TYR A 123 -10.12 -8.37 0.41
CA TYR A 123 -10.49 -8.63 1.79
C TYR A 123 -9.88 -7.58 2.72
N HIS A 124 -10.54 -7.36 3.84
CA HIS A 124 -10.13 -6.37 4.83
C HIS A 124 -9.83 -7.04 6.16
N ILE A 125 -8.80 -6.58 6.84
CA ILE A 125 -8.49 -6.99 8.22
C ILE A 125 -8.77 -5.80 9.14
N ILE A 126 -9.73 -5.95 10.04
CA ILE A 126 -10.16 -4.89 10.97
C ILE A 126 -10.28 -5.49 12.37
N TYR A 127 -9.35 -5.16 13.25
CA TYR A 127 -9.35 -5.66 14.64
C TYR A 127 -10.32 -4.89 15.53
N ASN A 128 -10.44 -3.59 15.35
CA ASN A 128 -11.36 -2.75 16.11
C ASN A 128 -12.81 -3.10 15.78
N THR A 129 -13.56 -3.59 16.76
CA THR A 129 -14.95 -4.02 16.60
C THR A 129 -15.86 -2.89 16.13
N TRP A 130 -15.70 -1.69 16.70
CA TRP A 130 -16.49 -0.53 16.33
C TRP A 130 -16.26 -0.10 14.86
N LEU A 131 -15.00 -0.07 14.41
CA LEU A 131 -14.67 0.19 12.98
C LEU A 131 -15.24 -0.90 12.08
N ARG A 132 -15.07 -2.16 12.46
CA ARG A 132 -15.54 -3.30 11.67
C ARG A 132 -17.06 -3.27 11.49
N GLU A 133 -17.81 -3.01 12.55
CA GLU A 133 -19.27 -2.92 12.51
C GLU A 133 -19.73 -1.77 11.60
N ARG A 134 -19.06 -0.60 11.64
CA ARG A 134 -19.35 0.51 10.73
C ARG A 134 -19.07 0.17 9.27
N VAL A 135 -17.91 -0.42 8.98
CA VAL A 135 -17.56 -0.85 7.61
C VAL A 135 -18.58 -1.89 7.11
N LEU A 136 -18.95 -2.86 7.92
CA LEU A 136 -19.97 -3.86 7.57
C LEU A 136 -21.32 -3.23 7.32
N LYS A 137 -21.75 -2.28 8.16
CA LYS A 137 -23.02 -1.57 8.00
C LYS A 137 -23.05 -0.80 6.67
N GLU A 138 -22.06 -0.01 6.39
CA GLU A 138 -21.99 0.77 5.16
C GLU A 138 -21.84 -0.11 3.91
N SER A 139 -21.03 -1.17 3.96
CA SER A 139 -20.86 -2.10 2.84
C SER A 139 -22.14 -2.88 2.53
N SER A 140 -23.00 -3.12 3.55
CA SER A 140 -24.29 -3.79 3.34
C SER A 140 -25.28 -2.95 2.52
N LEU A 141 -25.07 -1.64 2.42
CA LEU A 141 -25.91 -0.75 1.62
C LEU A 141 -25.54 -0.79 0.12
N SER A 142 -24.48 -1.47 -0.24
CA SER A 142 -24.04 -1.60 -1.63
C SER A 142 -24.07 -3.07 -2.08
N HIS A 143 -24.34 -3.29 -3.37
CA HIS A 143 -24.29 -4.62 -3.96
C HIS A 143 -22.88 -5.15 -4.22
N TYR A 144 -21.85 -4.36 -3.89
CA TYR A 144 -20.42 -4.69 -4.09
C TYR A 144 -19.76 -5.35 -2.87
N ASN A 145 -20.50 -5.67 -1.83
CA ASN A 145 -20.00 -6.26 -0.60
C ASN A 145 -19.81 -7.78 -0.64
N ALA A 146 -20.18 -8.42 -1.74
CA ALA A 146 -20.06 -9.86 -1.90
C ALA A 146 -19.21 -10.21 -3.12
N MET A 147 -18.20 -11.06 -2.88
CA MET A 147 -17.36 -11.60 -3.94
C MET A 147 -18.14 -12.61 -4.76
N ASN A 148 -18.00 -12.62 -6.08
CA ASN A 148 -18.58 -13.67 -6.91
C ASN A 148 -17.87 -15.02 -6.66
N VAL A 149 -18.52 -16.12 -7.03
CA VAL A 149 -18.04 -17.49 -6.75
C VAL A 149 -16.67 -17.75 -7.37
N LEU A 150 -16.42 -17.29 -8.61
CA LEU A 150 -15.12 -17.46 -9.27
C LEU A 150 -14.00 -16.73 -8.54
N SER A 151 -14.27 -15.51 -8.09
CA SER A 151 -13.32 -14.71 -7.32
C SER A 151 -12.96 -15.36 -5.98
N MET A 152 -13.94 -15.95 -5.28
CA MET A 152 -13.69 -16.67 -4.03
C MET A 152 -12.81 -17.90 -4.25
N HIS A 153 -13.11 -18.71 -5.25
CA HIS A 153 -12.31 -19.89 -5.56
C HIS A 153 -10.91 -19.51 -6.06
N ALA A 154 -10.77 -18.46 -6.87
CA ALA A 154 -9.48 -17.95 -7.31
C ALA A 154 -8.63 -17.45 -6.15
N LEU A 155 -9.23 -16.70 -5.20
CA LEU A 155 -8.55 -16.25 -4.01
C LEU A 155 -8.05 -17.42 -3.17
N VAL A 156 -8.92 -18.39 -2.87
CA VAL A 156 -8.55 -19.59 -2.10
C VAL A 156 -7.48 -20.41 -2.82
N GLY A 157 -7.58 -20.53 -4.16
CA GLY A 157 -6.60 -21.24 -4.97
C GLY A 157 -5.24 -20.54 -5.01
N ALA A 158 -5.23 -19.22 -5.14
CA ALA A 158 -4.02 -18.41 -5.25
C ALA A 158 -3.16 -18.44 -3.96
N TYR A 159 -3.78 -18.41 -2.80
CA TYR A 159 -3.09 -18.43 -1.51
C TYR A 159 -2.79 -19.85 -0.97
N LYS A 160 -2.67 -20.83 -1.86
CA LYS A 160 -2.16 -22.16 -1.54
C LYS A 160 -0.63 -22.19 -1.64
N PRO A 161 0.04 -23.22 -1.10
CA PRO A 161 1.50 -23.36 -1.21
C PRO A 161 2.03 -23.22 -2.64
N GLU A 162 1.37 -23.83 -3.61
CA GLU A 162 1.75 -23.77 -5.02
C GLU A 162 1.67 -22.33 -5.60
N GLY A 163 0.73 -21.53 -5.10
CA GLY A 163 0.64 -20.11 -5.45
C GLY A 163 1.82 -19.30 -4.91
N TYR A 164 2.29 -19.60 -3.71
CA TYR A 164 3.47 -18.96 -3.15
C TYR A 164 4.77 -19.41 -3.84
N GLU A 165 4.88 -20.67 -4.26
CA GLU A 165 6.01 -21.15 -5.07
C GLU A 165 6.09 -20.35 -6.39
N TRP A 166 4.96 -20.22 -7.08
CA TRP A 166 4.87 -19.39 -8.29
C TRP A 166 5.22 -17.92 -8.02
N LEU A 167 4.78 -17.37 -6.90
CA LEU A 167 5.07 -16.00 -6.51
C LEU A 167 6.56 -15.78 -6.27
N ASP A 168 7.24 -16.73 -5.64
CA ASP A 168 8.68 -16.65 -5.39
C ASP A 168 9.49 -16.66 -6.70
N GLU A 169 9.08 -17.48 -7.68
CA GLU A 169 9.67 -17.45 -9.03
C GLU A 169 9.40 -16.08 -9.70
N LEU A 170 8.17 -15.58 -9.62
CA LEU A 170 7.81 -14.27 -10.17
C LEU A 170 8.67 -13.14 -9.56
N ARG A 171 8.87 -13.13 -8.25
CA ARG A 171 9.70 -12.13 -7.57
C ARG A 171 11.14 -12.11 -8.08
N GLN A 172 11.73 -13.28 -8.35
CA GLN A 172 13.07 -13.39 -8.93
C GLN A 172 13.12 -12.77 -10.33
N VAL A 173 12.14 -13.09 -11.17
CA VAL A 173 12.03 -12.51 -12.53
C VAL A 173 11.85 -11.00 -12.47
N LEU A 174 10.97 -10.51 -11.59
CA LEU A 174 10.72 -9.08 -11.42
C LEU A 174 11.96 -8.35 -10.91
N THR A 175 12.69 -8.91 -9.96
CA THR A 175 13.94 -8.33 -9.45
C THR A 175 14.95 -8.17 -10.60
N GLY A 176 15.17 -9.22 -11.40
CA GLY A 176 16.05 -9.15 -12.56
C GLY A 176 15.60 -8.12 -13.61
N ASN A 177 14.30 -8.04 -13.88
CA ASN A 177 13.74 -7.06 -14.82
C ASN A 177 13.95 -5.62 -14.32
N VAL A 178 13.72 -5.36 -13.04
CA VAL A 178 13.94 -4.05 -12.43
C VAL A 178 15.42 -3.66 -12.51
N GLU A 179 16.33 -4.56 -12.17
CA GLU A 179 17.77 -4.30 -12.25
C GLU A 179 18.23 -4.01 -13.66
N PHE A 180 17.75 -4.79 -14.62
CA PHE A 180 18.04 -4.55 -16.03
C PHE A 180 17.53 -3.17 -16.46
N ALA A 181 16.25 -2.88 -16.18
CA ALA A 181 15.61 -1.64 -16.63
C ALA A 181 16.23 -0.39 -15.97
N CYS A 182 16.52 -0.42 -14.67
CA CYS A 182 17.17 0.69 -13.98
C CYS A 182 18.56 0.97 -14.57
N ARG A 183 19.36 -0.07 -14.80
CA ARG A 183 20.69 0.05 -15.42
C ARG A 183 20.57 0.60 -16.84
N TYR A 184 19.67 0.04 -17.63
CA TYR A 184 19.47 0.48 -19.02
C TYR A 184 19.08 1.96 -19.10
N ILE A 185 18.19 2.42 -18.22
CA ILE A 185 17.79 3.83 -18.15
C ILE A 185 18.99 4.71 -17.78
N GLN A 186 19.75 4.33 -16.77
CA GLN A 186 20.93 5.10 -16.32
C GLN A 186 22.02 5.19 -17.41
N ASP A 187 22.21 4.13 -18.19
CA ASP A 187 23.26 4.07 -19.20
C ASP A 187 22.90 4.75 -20.53
N HIS A 188 21.59 4.89 -20.86
CA HIS A 188 21.16 5.27 -22.20
C HIS A 188 20.27 6.52 -22.25
N PHE A 189 19.76 7.02 -21.12
CA PHE A 189 18.87 8.17 -21.10
C PHE A 189 19.46 9.31 -20.27
N GLU A 190 19.66 10.47 -20.92
CA GLU A 190 20.02 11.70 -20.23
C GLU A 190 18.76 12.43 -19.73
N GLY A 191 18.83 13.00 -18.53
CA GLY A 191 17.75 13.79 -17.94
C GLY A 191 16.57 12.97 -17.39
N ILE A 192 16.70 11.63 -17.33
CA ILE A 192 15.73 10.75 -16.70
C ILE A 192 16.37 10.10 -15.48
N GLU A 193 15.75 10.29 -14.32
CA GLU A 193 16.12 9.58 -13.10
C GLU A 193 15.13 8.45 -12.79
N VAL A 194 15.65 7.32 -12.37
CA VAL A 194 14.83 6.19 -11.90
C VAL A 194 15.22 5.84 -10.47
N SER A 195 14.24 5.86 -9.58
CA SER A 195 14.42 5.31 -8.24
C SER A 195 14.18 3.81 -8.28
N LYS A 196 15.18 3.01 -7.86
CA LYS A 196 15.04 1.54 -7.83
C LYS A 196 13.92 1.18 -6.85
N PRO A 197 12.84 0.52 -7.31
CA PRO A 197 11.76 0.10 -6.43
C PRO A 197 12.21 -1.05 -5.52
N GLU A 198 11.61 -1.12 -4.36
CA GLU A 198 11.80 -2.17 -3.36
C GLU A 198 10.65 -3.19 -3.37
N GLY A 199 9.55 -2.79 -3.97
CA GLY A 199 8.34 -3.59 -4.17
C GLY A 199 7.54 -3.09 -5.36
N THR A 200 6.42 -3.75 -5.64
CA THR A 200 5.61 -3.56 -6.85
C THR A 200 6.32 -4.08 -8.12
N TYR A 201 5.78 -3.81 -9.29
CA TYR A 201 6.42 -4.06 -10.60
C TYR A 201 6.53 -2.78 -11.43
N MET A 202 6.47 -1.61 -10.78
CA MET A 202 6.48 -0.32 -11.45
C MET A 202 7.84 0.37 -11.28
N LEU A 203 8.25 1.06 -12.34
CA LEU A 203 9.34 2.02 -12.30
C LEU A 203 8.76 3.43 -12.25
N PHE A 204 9.20 4.22 -11.29
CA PHE A 204 8.82 5.62 -11.15
C PHE A 204 9.94 6.49 -11.69
N LEU A 205 9.66 7.15 -12.80
CA LEU A 205 10.64 7.97 -13.52
C LEU A 205 10.41 9.44 -13.19
N ASP A 206 11.52 10.17 -13.05
CA ASP A 206 11.57 11.62 -12.94
C ASP A 206 12.18 12.15 -14.24
N CYS A 207 11.43 13.04 -14.98
CA CYS A 207 11.78 13.49 -16.33
C CYS A 207 11.81 15.02 -16.42
#